data_159e6f4f7e85c6cce6727c0b2bf4bb89
#
_entry.id   159e6f4f7e85c6cce6727c0b2bf4bb89
#
_cell.length_a   1.000
_cell.length_b   1.000
_cell.length_c   1.000
_cell.angle_alpha   90.00
_cell.angle_beta   90.00
_cell.angle_gamma   90.00
#
_symmetry.space_group_name_H-M   'P 1'
#
loop_
_entity.id
_entity.type
_entity.pdbx_description
1 polymer ?
#
loop_
_entity_poly.entity_id
_entity_poly.type
_entity_poly.pdbx_seq_one_letter_code
_entity_poly.pdbx_strand_id
1 'polypeptide(L)'
;MAGHGVPVSLFRPEAPGAAAVVRAATSADASRLAALSAELGYPVPAGDLAARLADLLARDGEIVLVAERPPGRVVGWVHGSEQRLLESPRRCELLGLVVEAPERGRGVGRRLVLAVEEWARARGLEQMAVRSNVTRAESHPFYERLGYARVKTQHAYRKRLERSS
;
A
#
# COMPACT_ATOMS: atom_id res chain seq x y z
N MET A 1 -12.79 23.62 10.10
CA MET A 1 -12.02 22.43 10.50
C MET A 1 -10.95 22.16 9.45
N ALA A 2 -9.70 22.40 9.80
CA ALA A 2 -8.59 22.32 8.88
C ALA A 2 -8.22 20.85 8.62
N GLY A 3 -8.35 20.41 7.38
CA GLY A 3 -7.82 19.13 6.93
C GLY A 3 -6.29 19.16 7.01
N HIS A 4 -5.71 18.30 7.83
CA HIS A 4 -4.27 18.12 7.90
C HIS A 4 -3.82 17.36 6.66
N GLY A 5 -3.63 18.10 5.56
CA GLY A 5 -2.92 17.59 4.41
C GLY A 5 -1.46 17.37 4.78
N VAL A 6 -1.02 16.13 4.81
CA VAL A 6 0.40 15.78 4.96
C VAL A 6 1.13 16.32 3.72
N PRO A 7 2.16 17.15 3.86
CA PRO A 7 2.94 17.61 2.72
C PRO A 7 3.75 16.43 2.16
N VAL A 8 3.35 15.94 1.01
CA VAL A 8 4.01 14.85 0.26
C VAL A 8 5.21 15.39 -0.53
N SER A 9 5.92 16.38 -0.04
CA SER A 9 7.02 17.02 -0.76
C SER A 9 8.36 16.89 -0.04
N LEU A 10 8.90 15.68 0.03
CA LEU A 10 10.26 15.47 0.56
C LEU A 10 11.14 14.50 -0.25
N PHE A 11 10.81 14.20 -1.50
CA PHE A 11 11.74 13.47 -2.36
C PHE A 11 12.20 14.32 -3.54
N ARG A 12 13.45 14.79 -3.47
CA ARG A 12 14.15 15.41 -4.60
C ARG A 12 14.38 14.38 -5.71
N PRO A 13 14.11 14.73 -6.98
CA PRO A 13 14.34 13.81 -8.10
C PRO A 13 15.85 13.69 -8.41
N GLU A 14 16.32 12.45 -8.52
CA GLU A 14 17.60 12.14 -9.15
C GLU A 14 17.40 11.94 -10.65
N ALA A 15 18.29 12.53 -11.47
CA ALA A 15 18.26 12.51 -12.95
C ALA A 15 18.97 11.26 -13.54
N PRO A 16 18.99 11.00 -14.85
CA PRO A 16 17.96 10.85 -15.87
C PRO A 16 17.49 9.40 -16.05
N GLY A 17 16.23 9.26 -16.12
CA GLY A 17 15.38 8.11 -16.00
C GLY A 17 14.52 8.38 -14.76
N ALA A 18 13.79 9.50 -14.77
CA ALA A 18 13.16 10.09 -13.57
C ALA A 18 12.59 9.03 -12.63
N ALA A 19 13.10 9.01 -11.40
CA ALA A 19 12.61 8.12 -10.35
C ALA A 19 11.08 8.26 -10.18
N ALA A 20 10.40 7.17 -9.90
CA ALA A 20 8.97 7.24 -9.64
C ALA A 20 8.69 8.14 -8.43
N VAL A 21 7.73 9.04 -8.55
CA VAL A 21 7.26 9.93 -7.48
C VAL A 21 6.13 9.25 -6.74
N VAL A 22 6.18 9.26 -5.41
CA VAL A 22 5.09 8.73 -4.58
C VAL A 22 4.14 9.87 -4.22
N ARG A 23 2.86 9.65 -4.44
CA ARG A 23 1.78 10.59 -4.10
C ARG A 23 0.55 9.87 -3.56
N ALA A 24 -0.35 10.61 -2.93
CA ALA A 24 -1.65 10.07 -2.55
C ALA A 24 -2.43 9.61 -3.79
N ALA A 25 -3.12 8.49 -3.68
CA ALA A 25 -4.06 8.04 -4.70
C ALA A 25 -5.28 8.98 -4.76
N THR A 26 -5.85 9.10 -5.92
CA THR A 26 -7.12 9.80 -6.16
C THR A 26 -8.12 8.87 -6.86
N SER A 27 -9.38 9.26 -6.92
CA SER A 27 -10.38 8.49 -7.65
C SER A 27 -10.04 8.27 -9.12
N ALA A 28 -9.27 9.18 -9.73
CA ALA A 28 -8.81 9.06 -11.11
C ALA A 28 -7.83 7.89 -11.33
N ASP A 29 -7.21 7.37 -10.28
CA ASP A 29 -6.27 6.24 -10.37
C ASP A 29 -6.96 4.88 -10.41
N ALA A 30 -8.26 4.80 -10.11
CA ALA A 30 -8.97 3.53 -9.88
C ALA A 30 -8.81 2.50 -11.02
N SER A 31 -8.96 2.91 -12.27
CA SER A 31 -8.82 2.02 -13.43
C SER A 31 -7.40 1.44 -13.54
N ARG A 32 -6.40 2.26 -13.26
CA ARG A 32 -5.00 1.81 -13.32
C ARG A 32 -4.66 0.89 -12.15
N LEU A 33 -5.17 1.17 -10.96
CA LEU A 33 -5.03 0.29 -9.80
C LEU A 33 -5.68 -1.07 -10.05
N ALA A 34 -6.84 -1.12 -10.69
CA ALA A 34 -7.50 -2.36 -11.07
C ALA A 34 -6.64 -3.19 -12.03
N ALA A 35 -6.06 -2.54 -13.06
CA ALA A 35 -5.17 -3.21 -14.01
C ALA A 35 -3.92 -3.78 -13.33
N LEU A 36 -3.27 -3.01 -12.45
CA LEU A 36 -2.11 -3.46 -11.68
C LEU A 36 -2.44 -4.63 -10.74
N SER A 37 -3.61 -4.60 -10.11
CA SER A 37 -4.07 -5.69 -9.24
C SER A 37 -4.31 -6.99 -10.03
N ALA A 38 -4.84 -6.88 -11.25
CA ALA A 38 -5.06 -8.02 -12.14
C ALA A 38 -3.74 -8.69 -12.57
N GLU A 39 -2.68 -7.93 -12.81
CA GLU A 39 -1.34 -8.46 -13.12
C GLU A 39 -0.78 -9.37 -12.01
N LEU A 40 -1.18 -9.15 -10.76
CA LEU A 40 -0.80 -9.98 -9.61
C LEU A 40 -1.72 -11.18 -9.36
N GLY A 41 -2.71 -11.41 -10.22
CA GLY A 41 -3.65 -12.51 -10.06
C GLY A 41 -4.84 -12.19 -9.14
N TYR A 42 -5.09 -10.91 -8.87
CA TYR A 42 -6.26 -10.43 -8.12
C TYR A 42 -7.13 -9.54 -9.02
N PRO A 43 -7.82 -10.10 -10.02
CA PRO A 43 -8.68 -9.33 -10.90
C PRO A 43 -9.83 -8.74 -10.09
N VAL A 44 -9.98 -7.42 -10.18
CA VAL A 44 -11.08 -6.67 -9.56
C VAL A 44 -11.73 -5.83 -10.67
N PRO A 45 -13.06 -5.89 -10.87
CA PRO A 45 -13.73 -4.98 -11.78
C PRO A 45 -13.42 -3.52 -11.42
N ALA A 46 -13.13 -2.70 -12.43
CA ALA A 46 -12.70 -1.31 -12.21
C ALA A 46 -13.73 -0.50 -11.39
N GLY A 47 -15.01 -0.72 -11.60
CA GLY A 47 -16.08 -0.08 -10.82
C GLY A 47 -16.07 -0.48 -9.34
N ASP A 48 -15.84 -1.74 -9.04
CA ASP A 48 -15.74 -2.24 -7.66
C ASP A 48 -14.52 -1.66 -6.96
N LEU A 49 -13.39 -1.60 -7.65
CA LEU A 49 -12.18 -1.00 -7.10
C LEU A 49 -12.36 0.50 -6.88
N ALA A 50 -13.01 1.21 -7.80
CA ALA A 50 -13.30 2.63 -7.66
C ALA A 50 -14.15 2.92 -6.41
N ALA A 51 -15.20 2.12 -6.17
CA ALA A 51 -16.03 2.26 -4.97
C ALA A 51 -15.25 1.99 -3.68
N ARG A 52 -14.42 0.94 -3.66
CA ARG A 52 -13.57 0.62 -2.51
C ARG A 52 -12.53 1.70 -2.26
N LEU A 53 -11.89 2.22 -3.31
CA LEU A 53 -10.92 3.31 -3.21
C LEU A 53 -11.56 4.56 -2.62
N ALA A 54 -12.74 4.96 -3.11
CA ALA A 54 -13.47 6.11 -2.59
C ALA A 54 -13.80 5.96 -1.09
N ASP A 55 -14.22 4.77 -0.67
CA ASP A 55 -14.50 4.45 0.73
C ASP A 55 -13.22 4.54 1.59
N LEU A 56 -12.10 4.01 1.12
CA LEU A 56 -10.81 4.08 1.84
C LEU A 56 -10.30 5.51 1.94
N LEU A 57 -10.37 6.30 0.87
CA LEU A 57 -9.92 7.70 0.87
C LEU A 57 -10.74 8.60 1.81
N ALA A 58 -11.97 8.20 2.12
CA ALA A 58 -12.84 8.93 3.05
C ALA A 58 -12.61 8.57 4.53
N ARG A 59 -11.85 7.52 4.82
CA ARG A 59 -11.63 7.03 6.19
C ARG A 59 -10.36 7.59 6.80
N ASP A 60 -10.47 8.06 8.04
CA ASP A 60 -9.28 8.30 8.86
C ASP A 60 -8.61 6.97 9.23
N GLY A 61 -7.29 6.96 9.24
CA GLY A 61 -6.51 5.75 9.53
C GLY A 61 -6.23 4.85 8.32
N GLU A 62 -6.67 5.24 7.13
CA GLU A 62 -6.35 4.57 5.87
C GLU A 62 -5.44 5.45 5.00
N ILE A 63 -4.51 4.84 4.30
CA ILE A 63 -3.66 5.52 3.31
C ILE A 63 -3.48 4.65 2.08
N VAL A 64 -3.75 5.24 0.91
CA VAL A 64 -3.43 4.63 -0.38
C VAL A 64 -2.51 5.56 -1.13
N LEU A 65 -1.33 5.08 -1.48
CA LEU A 65 -0.33 5.82 -2.24
C LEU A 65 -0.07 5.14 -3.57
N VAL A 66 0.29 5.94 -4.55
CA VAL A 66 0.71 5.47 -5.87
C VAL A 66 2.12 5.94 -6.18
N ALA A 67 2.85 5.15 -6.94
CA ALA A 67 4.12 5.53 -7.52
C ALA A 67 3.89 5.88 -8.99
N GLU A 68 4.24 7.10 -9.37
CA GLU A 68 4.03 7.65 -10.69
C GLU A 68 5.35 7.95 -11.38
N ARG A 69 5.51 7.47 -12.60
CA ARG A 69 6.56 7.87 -13.52
C ARG A 69 6.07 9.02 -14.39
N PRO A 70 6.88 10.10 -14.57
CA PRO A 70 6.53 11.12 -15.53
C PRO A 70 6.41 10.56 -16.98
N PRO A 71 5.44 11.01 -17.76
CA PRO A 71 4.41 12.02 -17.50
C PRO A 71 3.06 11.45 -17.02
N GLY A 72 2.93 11.01 -15.78
CA GLY A 72 1.63 10.62 -15.21
C GLY A 72 1.30 9.12 -15.28
N ARG A 73 2.29 8.23 -15.50
CA ARG A 73 2.07 6.78 -15.53
C ARG A 73 2.20 6.18 -14.13
N VAL A 74 1.12 5.71 -13.55
CA VAL A 74 1.14 4.96 -12.29
C VAL A 74 1.69 3.56 -12.54
N VAL A 75 2.74 3.20 -11.80
CA VAL A 75 3.49 1.94 -11.93
C VAL A 75 3.45 1.05 -10.69
N GLY A 76 2.84 1.52 -9.63
CA GLY A 76 2.64 0.74 -8.40
C GLY A 76 1.74 1.47 -7.41
N TRP A 77 1.27 0.73 -6.42
CA TRP A 77 0.46 1.26 -5.33
C TRP A 77 0.71 0.51 -4.03
N VAL A 78 0.39 1.16 -2.91
CA VAL A 78 0.43 0.57 -1.58
C VAL A 78 -0.79 1.02 -0.78
N HIS A 79 -1.32 0.12 0.04
CA HIS A 79 -2.38 0.40 1.00
C HIS A 79 -1.87 0.12 2.41
N GLY A 80 -1.90 1.11 3.27
CA GLY A 80 -1.60 1.02 4.70
C GLY A 80 -2.82 1.37 5.52
N SER A 81 -2.98 0.71 6.67
CA SER A 81 -4.12 0.90 7.57
C SER A 81 -3.67 0.94 9.03
N GLU A 82 -4.14 1.94 9.77
CA GLU A 82 -3.96 1.98 11.21
C GLU A 82 -4.83 0.91 11.87
N GLN A 83 -4.20 -0.02 12.57
CA GLN A 83 -4.88 -1.08 13.31
C GLN A 83 -4.98 -0.72 14.79
N ARG A 84 -6.20 -0.76 15.32
CA ARG A 84 -6.50 -0.59 16.73
C ARG A 84 -6.96 -1.93 17.29
N LEU A 85 -6.10 -2.56 18.05
CA LEU A 85 -6.35 -3.88 18.62
C LEU A 85 -6.52 -3.76 20.14
N LEU A 86 -7.35 -4.61 20.71
CA LEU A 86 -7.60 -4.59 22.15
C LEU A 86 -6.37 -4.95 22.97
N GLU A 87 -5.56 -5.86 22.47
CA GLU A 87 -4.46 -6.53 23.18
C GLU A 87 -3.06 -6.04 22.79
N SER A 88 -2.95 -5.08 21.88
CA SER A 88 -1.65 -4.57 21.44
C SER A 88 -1.69 -3.09 21.09
N PRO A 89 -0.54 -2.40 21.13
CA PRO A 89 -0.45 -1.02 20.70
C PRO A 89 -0.96 -0.81 19.27
N ARG A 90 -1.39 0.41 18.97
CA ARG A 90 -1.74 0.80 17.60
C ARG A 90 -0.52 0.61 16.69
N ARG A 91 -0.78 0.11 15.51
CA ARG A 91 0.26 -0.10 14.49
C ARG A 91 -0.28 0.19 13.09
N CYS A 92 0.59 0.42 12.15
CA CYS A 92 0.22 0.42 10.74
C CYS A 92 0.43 -0.97 10.15
N GLU A 93 -0.55 -1.48 9.44
CA GLU A 93 -0.44 -2.72 8.67
C GLU A 93 -0.45 -2.43 7.17
N LEU A 94 0.54 -2.94 6.45
CA LEU A 94 0.55 -2.95 5.00
C LEU A 94 -0.40 -4.04 4.51
N LEU A 95 -1.48 -3.65 3.86
CA LEU A 95 -2.54 -4.55 3.40
C LEU A 95 -2.39 -4.93 1.93
N GLY A 96 -1.70 -4.12 1.15
CA GLY A 96 -1.42 -4.41 -0.25
C GLY A 96 -0.21 -3.62 -0.75
N LEU A 97 0.57 -4.24 -1.61
CA LEU A 97 1.68 -3.61 -2.33
C LEU A 97 1.80 -4.25 -3.70
N VAL A 98 1.72 -3.44 -4.72
CA VAL A 98 1.81 -3.86 -6.11
C VAL A 98 2.80 -2.99 -6.85
N VAL A 99 3.70 -3.60 -7.62
CA VAL A 99 4.59 -2.92 -8.55
C VAL A 99 4.51 -3.64 -9.88
N GLU A 100 4.30 -2.88 -10.95
CA GLU A 100 4.29 -3.36 -12.32
C GLU A 100 5.57 -4.16 -12.64
N ALA A 101 5.42 -5.27 -13.35
CA ALA A 101 6.53 -6.20 -13.57
C ALA A 101 7.81 -5.56 -14.12
N PRO A 102 7.80 -4.68 -15.16
CA PRO A 102 9.00 -4.03 -15.67
C PRO A 102 9.67 -3.06 -14.69
N GLU A 103 8.95 -2.63 -13.65
CA GLU A 103 9.43 -1.68 -12.65
C GLU A 103 9.94 -2.33 -11.36
N ARG A 104 9.82 -3.64 -11.26
CA ARG A 104 10.36 -4.40 -10.12
C ARG A 104 11.88 -4.36 -10.09
N GLY A 105 12.46 -4.41 -8.90
CA GLY A 105 13.91 -4.30 -8.72
C GLY A 105 14.50 -2.90 -8.92
N ARG A 106 13.66 -1.89 -9.13
CA ARG A 106 14.06 -0.49 -9.35
C ARG A 106 13.77 0.43 -8.15
N GLY A 107 13.50 -0.14 -6.99
CA GLY A 107 13.26 0.62 -5.77
C GLY A 107 11.86 1.21 -5.61
N VAL A 108 10.93 0.96 -6.54
CA VAL A 108 9.55 1.51 -6.47
C VAL A 108 8.82 1.00 -5.23
N GLY A 109 8.86 -0.31 -4.99
CA GLY A 109 8.22 -0.90 -3.80
C GLY A 109 8.81 -0.37 -2.49
N ARG A 110 10.13 -0.21 -2.43
CA ARG A 110 10.81 0.39 -1.28
C ARG A 110 10.32 1.81 -1.01
N ARG A 111 10.22 2.65 -2.03
CA ARG A 111 9.72 4.04 -1.89
C ARG A 111 8.28 4.09 -1.37
N LEU A 112 7.41 3.22 -1.90
CA LEU A 112 6.02 3.10 -1.45
C LEU A 112 5.93 2.72 0.03
N VAL A 113 6.68 1.70 0.46
CA VAL A 113 6.70 1.26 1.87
C VAL A 113 7.23 2.35 2.78
N LEU A 114 8.36 2.99 2.44
CA LEU A 114 8.93 4.07 3.24
C LEU A 114 7.98 5.26 3.39
N ALA A 115 7.22 5.59 2.36
CA ALA A 115 6.22 6.66 2.43
C ALA A 115 5.08 6.32 3.41
N VAL A 116 4.64 5.06 3.46
CA VAL A 116 3.67 4.62 4.47
C VAL A 116 4.27 4.64 5.87
N GLU A 117 5.54 4.26 6.02
CA GLU A 117 6.22 4.35 7.33
C GLU A 117 6.30 5.79 7.84
N GLU A 118 6.58 6.77 6.97
CA GLU A 118 6.58 8.18 7.34
C GLU A 118 5.18 8.65 7.77
N TRP A 119 4.15 8.26 7.02
CA TRP A 119 2.77 8.52 7.40
C TRP A 119 2.43 7.91 8.77
N ALA A 120 2.85 6.68 9.03
CA ALA A 120 2.63 6.01 10.30
C ALA A 120 3.34 6.76 11.46
N ARG A 121 4.60 7.18 11.27
CA ARG A 121 5.34 7.97 12.26
C ARG A 121 4.65 9.30 12.57
N ALA A 122 4.17 9.99 11.54
CA ALA A 122 3.43 11.25 11.71
C ALA A 122 2.13 11.08 12.50
N ARG A 123 1.55 9.88 12.52
CA ARG A 123 0.38 9.53 13.33
C ARG A 123 0.74 9.00 14.74
N GLY A 124 2.01 8.97 15.09
CA GLY A 124 2.48 8.44 16.37
C GLY A 124 2.40 6.92 16.48
N LEU A 125 2.42 6.20 15.34
CA LEU A 125 2.46 4.75 15.31
C LEU A 125 3.92 4.29 15.38
N GLU A 126 4.24 3.40 16.31
CA GLU A 126 5.61 2.95 16.57
C GLU A 126 5.95 1.62 15.87
N GLN A 127 4.95 0.96 15.31
CA GLN A 127 5.11 -0.35 14.68
C GLN A 127 4.47 -0.41 13.29
N MET A 128 5.19 -1.08 12.40
CA MET A 128 4.70 -1.52 11.10
C MET A 128 4.51 -3.02 11.12
N ALA A 129 3.47 -3.50 10.47
CA ALA A 129 3.23 -4.93 10.24
C ALA A 129 2.92 -5.21 8.78
N VAL A 130 3.25 -6.39 8.32
CA VAL A 130 2.87 -6.89 7.00
C VAL A 130 2.61 -8.39 7.10
N ARG A 131 1.60 -8.86 6.37
CA ARG A 131 1.35 -10.29 6.18
C ARG A 131 1.74 -10.67 4.77
N SER A 132 2.78 -11.48 4.66
CA SER A 132 3.21 -12.03 3.39
C SER A 132 2.88 -13.51 3.33
N ASN A 133 2.36 -13.95 2.17
CA ASN A 133 2.08 -15.36 1.96
C ASN A 133 3.40 -16.15 1.93
N VAL A 134 3.47 -17.24 2.68
CA VAL A 134 4.66 -18.12 2.77
C VAL A 134 5.09 -18.68 1.41
N THR A 135 4.17 -18.82 0.47
CA THR A 135 4.45 -19.28 -0.90
C THR A 135 5.09 -18.21 -1.79
N ARG A 136 5.08 -16.94 -1.36
CA ARG A 136 5.72 -15.83 -2.09
C ARG A 136 7.15 -15.64 -1.60
N ALA A 137 8.04 -16.56 -1.96
CA ALA A 137 9.45 -16.56 -1.54
C ALA A 137 10.18 -15.24 -1.86
N GLU A 138 9.79 -14.54 -2.93
CA GLU A 138 10.40 -13.27 -3.35
C GLU A 138 10.07 -12.09 -2.42
N SER A 139 8.92 -12.13 -1.73
CA SER A 139 8.48 -11.06 -0.84
C SER A 139 9.25 -11.04 0.48
N HIS A 140 9.69 -12.18 0.96
CA HIS A 140 10.37 -12.30 2.25
C HIS A 140 11.70 -11.54 2.29
N PRO A 141 12.64 -11.73 1.31
CA PRO A 141 13.87 -10.96 1.26
C PRO A 141 13.63 -9.45 1.10
N PHE A 142 12.56 -9.06 0.40
CA PHE A 142 12.22 -7.66 0.22
C PHE A 142 11.92 -6.97 1.56
N TYR A 143 11.04 -7.54 2.38
CA TYR A 143 10.68 -6.97 3.67
C TYR A 143 11.85 -7.04 4.68
N GLU A 144 12.61 -8.13 4.68
CA GLU A 144 13.79 -8.27 5.54
C GLU A 144 14.85 -7.21 5.25
N ARG A 145 15.08 -6.88 3.96
CA ARG A 145 15.98 -5.76 3.57
C ARG A 145 15.48 -4.39 4.01
N LEU A 146 14.18 -4.24 4.22
CA LEU A 146 13.58 -3.01 4.76
C LEU A 146 13.59 -2.97 6.29
N GLY A 147 14.13 -3.98 6.97
CA GLY A 147 14.23 -4.05 8.43
C GLY A 147 13.04 -4.73 9.10
N TYR A 148 12.15 -5.37 8.34
CA TYR A 148 11.07 -6.16 8.92
C TYR A 148 11.59 -7.52 9.36
N ALA A 149 11.30 -7.90 10.60
CA ALA A 149 11.65 -9.22 11.13
C ALA A 149 10.44 -10.15 11.09
N ARG A 150 10.69 -11.40 10.72
CA ARG A 150 9.66 -12.45 10.80
C ARG A 150 9.36 -12.77 12.25
N VAL A 151 8.11 -12.60 12.68
CA VAL A 151 7.69 -12.85 14.07
C VAL A 151 6.91 -14.15 14.24
N LYS A 152 6.16 -14.59 13.21
CA LYS A 152 5.37 -15.82 13.25
C LYS A 152 4.90 -16.27 11.88
N THR A 153 4.48 -17.52 11.80
CA THR A 153 3.70 -18.07 10.67
C THR A 153 2.28 -18.35 11.15
N GLN A 154 1.28 -18.00 10.35
CA GLN A 154 -0.14 -18.14 10.71
C GLN A 154 -0.93 -18.83 9.61
N HIS A 155 -1.97 -19.56 9.99
CA HIS A 155 -3.01 -20.03 9.08
C HIS A 155 -4.10 -18.98 8.95
N ALA A 156 -4.57 -18.74 7.74
CA ALA A 156 -5.72 -17.88 7.48
C ALA A 156 -6.97 -18.74 7.27
N TYR A 157 -8.05 -18.41 7.97
CA TYR A 157 -9.34 -19.09 7.84
C TYR A 157 -10.37 -18.11 7.32
N ARG A 158 -11.29 -18.58 6.47
CA ARG A 158 -12.38 -17.78 5.91
C ARG A 158 -13.69 -18.56 5.94
N LYS A 159 -14.75 -17.92 6.34
CA LYS A 159 -16.10 -18.45 6.29
C LYS A 159 -17.01 -17.45 5.56
N ARG A 160 -17.77 -17.94 4.60
CA ARG A 160 -18.82 -17.14 3.97
C ARG A 160 -20.03 -17.08 4.92
N LEU A 161 -20.53 -15.87 5.15
CA LEU A 161 -21.77 -15.69 5.94
C LEU A 161 -22.95 -15.68 4.96
N GLU A 162 -23.98 -16.47 5.28
CA GLU A 162 -25.23 -16.43 4.56
C GLU A 162 -25.98 -15.14 4.90
N ARG A 163 -26.63 -14.55 3.90
CA ARG A 163 -27.52 -13.42 4.17
C ARG A 163 -28.73 -13.96 4.92
N SER A 164 -29.02 -13.43 6.10
CA SER A 164 -30.33 -13.64 6.74
C SER A 164 -31.40 -13.05 5.84
N SER A 165 -32.39 -13.87 5.49
CA SER A 165 -33.56 -13.49 4.69
C SER A 165 -34.42 -12.48 5.45
#